data_2f7ec84ab66f5c66a51b8fac2e10ac0a
#
_entry.id   2f7ec84ab66f5c66a51b8fac2e10ac0a
#
_cell.length_a   1.000
_cell.length_b   1.000
_cell.length_c   1.000
_cell.angle_alpha   90.00
_cell.angle_beta   90.00
_cell.angle_gamma   90.00
#
_symmetry.space_group_name_H-M   'P 1'
#
loop_
_entity.id
_entity.type
_entity.pdbx_description
1 polymer ?
#
loop_
_entity_poly.entity_id
_entity_poly.type
_entity_poly.pdbx_seq_one_letter_code
_entity_poly.pdbx_strand_id
1 'polypeptide(L)'
;MSETYFKQAAITGASGIIGRYIVKDLLAAGWHVRILSRQLQDWSDQPNVQVVVADINNQDALEELLAGASAVFHCAAELHDETRMHEVNVLGTACLLRALLVTSTVKYFSYLSSAGVIGPSFAHIIDENCECHPSNEYERTKYKAERMVAEAGLNMQVCILRPGNVFDSDSPGLVILPLENTIKHKILLFIKGNEGAHLIHAKDVAAAALFFMHKKLSKIEIFFLSYDDDKRNTVSGVYRLFRSFSSERRRCCFFSLPDSIPYIMRKLRHGNSLHGGVRFSEDKLRSFGFIFPLGLEASLKLVYNSRKVLN
;
A
#
# COMPACT_ATOMS: atom_id res chain seq x y z
N MET A 1 22.04 34.29 -0.46
CA MET A 1 20.63 34.22 -0.08
C MET A 1 20.22 32.77 -0.29
N SER A 2 20.00 32.00 0.76
CA SER A 2 19.46 30.63 0.65
C SER A 2 18.01 30.78 0.14
N GLU A 3 17.74 30.34 -1.08
CA GLU A 3 16.37 30.15 -1.52
C GLU A 3 15.70 29.22 -0.49
N THR A 4 14.81 29.76 0.30
CA THR A 4 13.93 28.99 1.14
C THR A 4 13.00 28.22 0.19
N TYR A 5 13.45 27.04 -0.25
CA TYR A 5 12.60 26.13 -1.02
C TYR A 5 11.37 25.84 -0.17
N PHE A 6 10.26 26.38 -0.56
CA PHE A 6 8.97 26.15 0.08
C PHE A 6 8.66 24.67 -0.06
N LYS A 7 8.72 23.94 1.05
CA LYS A 7 8.45 22.49 1.06
C LYS A 7 6.96 22.26 0.87
N GLN A 8 6.50 22.11 -0.35
CA GLN A 8 5.10 21.84 -0.66
C GLN A 8 4.93 20.47 -1.30
N ALA A 9 4.01 19.69 -0.77
CA ALA A 9 3.60 18.40 -1.31
C ALA A 9 2.14 18.41 -1.77
N ALA A 10 1.85 17.70 -2.84
CA ALA A 10 0.51 17.46 -3.36
C ALA A 10 0.10 16.01 -3.14
N ILE A 11 -1.12 15.77 -2.64
CA ILE A 11 -1.59 14.43 -2.29
C ILE A 11 -2.99 14.19 -2.84
N THR A 12 -3.16 13.08 -3.55
CA THR A 12 -4.48 12.52 -3.85
C THR A 12 -4.75 11.32 -2.96
N GLY A 13 -5.98 11.11 -2.52
CA GLY A 13 -6.33 10.00 -1.61
C GLY A 13 -5.81 10.17 -0.18
N ALA A 14 -5.72 11.41 0.30
CA ALA A 14 -5.22 11.76 1.63
C ALA A 14 -6.06 11.16 2.78
N SER A 15 -7.37 10.93 2.58
CA SER A 15 -8.26 10.30 3.56
C SER A 15 -8.13 8.77 3.60
N GLY A 16 -7.43 8.18 2.63
CA GLY A 16 -7.20 6.73 2.57
C GLY A 16 -6.26 6.24 3.67
N ILE A 17 -6.24 4.92 3.84
CA ILE A 17 -5.47 4.23 4.89
C ILE A 17 -3.97 4.59 4.88
N ILE A 18 -3.36 4.85 3.72
CA ILE A 18 -1.93 5.23 3.60
C ILE A 18 -1.80 6.75 3.55
N GLY A 19 -2.64 7.43 2.77
CA GLY A 19 -2.54 8.87 2.53
C GLY A 19 -2.54 9.70 3.82
N ARG A 20 -3.36 9.31 4.80
CA ARG A 20 -3.42 10.00 6.10
C ARG A 20 -2.10 9.96 6.88
N TYR A 21 -1.32 8.87 6.78
CA TYR A 21 0.01 8.80 7.40
C TYR A 21 1.00 9.68 6.65
N ILE A 22 0.95 9.71 5.31
CA ILE A 22 1.81 10.61 4.50
C ILE A 22 1.55 12.07 4.88
N VAL A 23 0.27 12.50 4.93
CA VAL A 23 -0.09 13.87 5.34
C VAL A 23 0.47 14.18 6.72
N LYS A 24 0.21 13.31 7.71
CA LYS A 24 0.64 13.50 9.09
C LYS A 24 2.15 13.64 9.21
N ASP A 25 2.90 12.77 8.53
CA ASP A 25 4.36 12.77 8.62
C ASP A 25 4.98 13.96 7.87
N LEU A 26 4.40 14.40 6.74
CA LEU A 26 4.80 15.62 6.04
C LEU A 26 4.58 16.86 6.89
N LEU A 27 3.41 17.00 7.53
CA LEU A 27 3.13 18.12 8.43
C LEU A 27 4.10 18.15 9.63
N ALA A 28 4.37 16.97 10.22
CA ALA A 28 5.34 16.85 11.31
C ALA A 28 6.78 17.25 10.86
N ALA A 29 7.11 17.07 9.58
CA ALA A 29 8.38 17.50 8.97
C ALA A 29 8.37 18.97 8.48
N GLY A 30 7.31 19.73 8.78
CA GLY A 30 7.17 21.15 8.45
C GLY A 30 6.86 21.43 6.96
N TRP A 31 6.24 20.48 6.26
CA TRP A 31 5.78 20.68 4.88
C TRP A 31 4.42 21.38 4.86
N HIS A 32 4.19 22.15 3.80
CA HIS A 32 2.86 22.52 3.38
C HIS A 32 2.28 21.41 2.51
N VAL A 33 1.02 21.05 2.76
CA VAL A 33 0.38 19.94 2.09
C VAL A 33 -0.88 20.44 1.36
N ARG A 34 -0.98 20.17 0.07
CA ARG A 34 -2.20 20.38 -0.69
C ARG A 34 -2.85 19.03 -1.00
N ILE A 35 -4.13 18.92 -0.72
CA ILE A 35 -4.89 17.67 -0.79
C ILE A 35 -5.99 17.83 -1.84
N LEU A 36 -6.10 16.87 -2.77
CA LEU A 36 -7.29 16.72 -3.60
C LEU A 36 -8.30 15.82 -2.89
N SER A 37 -9.50 16.30 -2.70
CA SER A 37 -10.59 15.54 -2.10
C SER A 37 -11.93 15.90 -2.72
N ARG A 38 -12.86 14.92 -2.79
CA ARG A 38 -14.24 15.18 -3.25
C ARG A 38 -15.08 15.93 -2.20
N GLN A 39 -14.63 15.99 -0.97
CA GLN A 39 -15.30 16.67 0.15
C GLN A 39 -14.25 17.35 1.03
N LEU A 40 -14.68 18.38 1.80
CA LEU A 40 -13.85 18.92 2.86
C LEU A 40 -13.53 17.81 3.87
N GLN A 41 -12.26 17.72 4.24
CA GLN A 41 -11.75 16.71 5.16
C GLN A 41 -11.43 17.36 6.51
N ASP A 42 -11.26 16.55 7.54
CA ASP A 42 -10.82 16.98 8.88
C ASP A 42 -9.46 17.71 8.89
N TRP A 43 -8.79 17.74 7.74
CA TRP A 43 -7.51 18.43 7.54
C TRP A 43 -7.66 19.91 7.23
N SER A 44 -8.86 20.40 6.85
CA SER A 44 -9.07 21.80 6.40
C SER A 44 -8.72 22.82 7.47
N ASP A 45 -8.83 22.46 8.74
CA ASP A 45 -8.53 23.36 9.88
C ASP A 45 -7.07 23.26 10.36
N GLN A 46 -6.27 22.41 9.72
CA GLN A 46 -4.85 22.27 10.06
C GLN A 46 -4.03 23.39 9.42
N PRO A 47 -3.17 24.08 10.17
CA PRO A 47 -2.22 25.01 9.58
C PRO A 47 -1.32 24.25 8.60
N ASN A 48 -0.98 24.87 7.48
CA ASN A 48 -0.19 24.27 6.40
C ASN A 48 -0.90 23.18 5.58
N VAL A 49 -2.24 23.07 5.66
CA VAL A 49 -3.04 22.25 4.75
C VAL A 49 -3.95 23.11 3.90
N GLN A 50 -3.97 22.85 2.59
CA GLN A 50 -4.94 23.39 1.64
C GLN A 50 -5.71 22.22 1.01
N VAL A 51 -7.03 22.29 1.00
CA VAL A 51 -7.89 21.30 0.35
C VAL A 51 -8.43 21.85 -0.96
N VAL A 52 -8.13 21.18 -2.06
CA VAL A 52 -8.74 21.39 -3.37
C VAL A 52 -9.93 20.44 -3.48
N VAL A 53 -11.13 20.97 -3.51
CA VAL A 53 -12.36 20.15 -3.52
C VAL A 53 -12.76 19.87 -4.96
N ALA A 54 -12.44 18.66 -5.44
CA ALA A 54 -12.78 18.22 -6.79
C ALA A 54 -12.68 16.69 -6.92
N ASP A 55 -13.21 16.18 -8.04
CA ASP A 55 -12.93 14.82 -8.50
C ASP A 55 -11.55 14.73 -9.15
N ILE A 56 -10.93 13.54 -9.12
CA ILE A 56 -9.59 13.30 -9.69
C ILE A 56 -9.55 13.45 -11.21
N ASN A 57 -10.68 13.47 -11.88
CA ASN A 57 -10.79 13.67 -13.32
C ASN A 57 -10.89 15.18 -13.70
N ASN A 58 -10.90 16.08 -12.72
CA ASN A 58 -10.92 17.52 -12.97
C ASN A 58 -9.50 18.05 -13.23
N GLN A 59 -9.20 18.40 -14.49
CA GLN A 59 -7.86 18.82 -14.92
C GLN A 59 -7.43 20.14 -14.24
N ASP A 60 -8.31 21.14 -14.17
CA ASP A 60 -8.00 22.45 -13.58
C ASP A 60 -7.67 22.32 -12.09
N ALA A 61 -8.43 21.48 -11.38
CA ALA A 61 -8.17 21.19 -9.97
C ALA A 61 -6.85 20.46 -9.75
N LEU A 62 -6.44 19.59 -10.68
CA LEU A 62 -5.14 18.93 -10.63
C LEU A 62 -3.98 19.90 -10.88
N GLU A 63 -4.15 20.87 -11.77
CA GLU A 63 -3.17 21.94 -11.99
C GLU A 63 -3.05 22.84 -10.75
N GLU A 64 -4.19 23.21 -10.12
CA GLU A 64 -4.19 23.91 -8.83
C GLU A 64 -3.50 23.07 -7.75
N LEU A 65 -3.80 21.78 -7.64
CA LEU A 65 -3.18 20.86 -6.70
C LEU A 65 -1.66 20.87 -6.82
N LEU A 66 -1.14 20.85 -8.05
CA LEU A 66 0.29 20.74 -8.35
C LEU A 66 1.04 22.08 -8.31
N ALA A 67 0.36 23.23 -8.30
CA ALA A 67 1.01 24.53 -8.37
C ALA A 67 2.02 24.73 -7.23
N GLY A 68 3.32 24.86 -7.58
CA GLY A 68 4.43 25.01 -6.62
C GLY A 68 4.78 23.76 -5.82
N ALA A 69 4.14 22.61 -6.07
CA ALA A 69 4.50 21.37 -5.40
C ALA A 69 5.88 20.87 -5.87
N SER A 70 6.69 20.42 -4.92
CA SER A 70 8.00 19.79 -5.20
C SER A 70 7.93 18.25 -5.11
N ALA A 71 6.92 17.71 -4.40
CA ALA A 71 6.66 16.28 -4.29
C ALA A 71 5.17 15.98 -4.47
N VAL A 72 4.86 14.85 -5.09
CA VAL A 72 3.49 14.38 -5.34
C VAL A 72 3.34 12.95 -4.89
N PHE A 73 2.24 12.68 -4.16
CA PHE A 73 1.89 11.34 -3.69
C PHE A 73 0.51 10.98 -4.21
N HIS A 74 0.45 10.01 -5.11
CA HIS A 74 -0.80 9.54 -5.70
C HIS A 74 -1.26 8.28 -4.99
N CYS A 75 -2.14 8.47 -3.98
CA CYS A 75 -2.70 7.40 -3.15
C CYS A 75 -4.17 7.12 -3.49
N ALA A 76 -4.81 7.94 -4.32
CA ALA A 76 -6.20 7.74 -4.69
C ALA A 76 -6.37 6.45 -5.50
N ALA A 77 -7.33 5.62 -5.09
CA ALA A 77 -7.77 4.44 -5.82
C ALA A 77 -9.18 4.05 -5.39
N GLU A 78 -9.94 3.45 -6.31
CA GLU A 78 -11.16 2.73 -6.02
C GLU A 78 -10.84 1.24 -5.86
N LEU A 79 -11.29 0.64 -4.75
CA LEU A 79 -10.95 -0.74 -4.37
C LEU A 79 -12.16 -1.69 -4.40
N HIS A 80 -13.37 -1.17 -4.33
CA HIS A 80 -14.57 -1.95 -4.05
C HIS A 80 -15.61 -1.90 -5.17
N ASP A 81 -15.82 -0.74 -5.78
CA ASP A 81 -16.79 -0.56 -6.84
C ASP A 81 -16.12 -0.77 -8.22
N GLU A 82 -16.25 -1.99 -8.76
CA GLU A 82 -15.67 -2.37 -10.05
C GLU A 82 -16.09 -1.45 -11.20
N THR A 83 -17.31 -0.87 -11.12
CA THR A 83 -17.84 0.02 -12.17
C THR A 83 -17.09 1.36 -12.22
N ARG A 84 -16.52 1.78 -11.08
CA ARG A 84 -15.75 3.02 -10.95
C ARG A 84 -14.23 2.84 -11.00
N MET A 85 -13.75 1.60 -10.90
CA MET A 85 -12.30 1.34 -10.85
C MET A 85 -11.57 1.90 -12.07
N HIS A 86 -12.12 1.74 -13.27
CA HIS A 86 -11.50 2.27 -14.48
C HIS A 86 -11.47 3.81 -14.47
N GLU A 87 -12.56 4.43 -14.08
CA GLU A 87 -12.68 5.89 -14.00
C GLU A 87 -11.65 6.49 -13.02
N VAL A 88 -11.60 5.95 -11.80
CA VAL A 88 -10.73 6.49 -10.75
C VAL A 88 -9.27 6.07 -10.95
N ASN A 89 -9.02 4.76 -11.13
CA ASN A 89 -7.66 4.23 -11.13
C ASN A 89 -6.91 4.52 -12.44
N VAL A 90 -7.61 4.50 -13.58
CA VAL A 90 -6.97 4.67 -14.90
C VAL A 90 -7.13 6.09 -15.40
N LEU A 91 -8.38 6.59 -15.56
CA LEU A 91 -8.60 7.93 -16.12
C LEU A 91 -8.12 9.01 -15.15
N GLY A 92 -8.36 8.87 -13.84
CA GLY A 92 -7.85 9.78 -12.82
C GLY A 92 -6.32 9.85 -12.82
N THR A 93 -5.64 8.71 -12.93
CA THR A 93 -4.17 8.68 -13.09
C THR A 93 -3.74 9.35 -14.39
N ALA A 94 -4.45 9.14 -15.51
CA ALA A 94 -4.15 9.80 -16.77
C ALA A 94 -4.27 11.34 -16.67
N CYS A 95 -5.29 11.84 -15.98
CA CYS A 95 -5.46 13.27 -15.74
C CYS A 95 -4.29 13.83 -14.91
N LEU A 96 -3.91 13.15 -13.82
CA LEU A 96 -2.78 13.56 -13.02
C LEU A 96 -1.46 13.57 -13.80
N LEU A 97 -1.22 12.56 -14.63
CA LEU A 97 -0.03 12.50 -15.49
C LEU A 97 0.03 13.67 -16.48
N ARG A 98 -1.11 14.06 -17.10
CA ARG A 98 -1.16 15.24 -17.97
C ARG A 98 -0.78 16.51 -17.22
N ALA A 99 -1.28 16.71 -16.00
CA ALA A 99 -0.92 17.86 -15.18
C ALA A 99 0.56 17.84 -14.76
N LEU A 100 1.11 16.65 -14.43
CA LEU A 100 2.53 16.48 -14.09
C LEU A 100 3.47 16.80 -15.26
N LEU A 101 3.08 16.47 -16.49
CA LEU A 101 3.92 16.71 -17.69
C LEU A 101 4.15 18.20 -17.95
N VAL A 102 3.21 19.07 -17.56
CA VAL A 102 3.34 20.52 -17.72
C VAL A 102 3.86 21.24 -16.47
N THR A 103 4.04 20.50 -15.34
CA THR A 103 4.49 21.06 -14.07
C THR A 103 5.99 20.84 -13.88
N SER A 104 6.78 21.91 -13.96
CA SER A 104 8.25 21.84 -13.84
C SER A 104 8.79 21.84 -12.41
N THR A 105 7.96 22.18 -11.41
CA THR A 105 8.37 22.31 -10.00
C THR A 105 8.52 20.97 -9.32
N VAL A 106 7.76 19.95 -9.74
CA VAL A 106 7.77 18.61 -9.13
C VAL A 106 9.09 17.90 -9.44
N LYS A 107 9.75 17.41 -8.38
CA LYS A 107 11.02 16.65 -8.46
C LYS A 107 10.86 15.18 -8.09
N TYR A 108 9.78 14.85 -7.37
CA TYR A 108 9.49 13.50 -6.90
C TYR A 108 8.01 13.17 -7.05
N PHE A 109 7.73 12.01 -7.63
CA PHE A 109 6.39 11.46 -7.77
C PHE A 109 6.33 10.04 -7.21
N SER A 110 5.51 9.82 -6.19
CA SER A 110 5.22 8.50 -5.64
C SER A 110 3.84 8.02 -6.08
N TYR A 111 3.80 6.87 -6.74
CA TYR A 111 2.57 6.19 -7.15
C TYR A 111 2.35 4.94 -6.31
N LEU A 112 1.18 4.84 -5.66
CA LEU A 112 0.78 3.62 -4.96
C LEU A 112 0.09 2.66 -5.94
N SER A 113 0.83 1.61 -6.32
CA SER A 113 0.33 0.45 -7.06
C SER A 113 -0.18 -0.62 -6.08
N SER A 114 -0.02 -1.89 -6.39
CA SER A 114 -0.38 -3.04 -5.56
C SER A 114 0.50 -4.24 -5.89
N ALA A 115 0.86 -5.04 -4.92
CA ALA A 115 1.51 -6.34 -5.17
C ALA A 115 0.59 -7.30 -5.95
N GLY A 116 -0.73 -7.09 -5.87
CA GLY A 116 -1.72 -7.87 -6.62
C GLY A 116 -1.58 -7.79 -8.14
N VAL A 117 -0.87 -6.78 -8.70
CA VAL A 117 -0.62 -6.69 -10.17
C VAL A 117 0.16 -7.89 -10.71
N ILE A 118 0.92 -8.58 -9.85
CA ILE A 118 1.60 -9.82 -10.21
C ILE A 118 0.61 -10.91 -10.60
N GLY A 119 -0.52 -10.99 -9.89
CA GLY A 119 -1.49 -12.05 -10.12
C GLY A 119 -0.93 -13.47 -9.82
N PRO A 120 -1.47 -14.51 -10.47
CA PRO A 120 -0.98 -15.88 -10.34
C PRO A 120 0.46 -16.01 -10.87
N SER A 121 1.38 -16.54 -10.06
CA SER A 121 2.79 -16.73 -10.41
C SER A 121 3.25 -18.16 -10.21
N PHE A 122 4.29 -18.57 -10.94
CA PHE A 122 5.00 -19.84 -10.78
C PHE A 122 6.30 -19.70 -9.98
N ALA A 123 6.73 -18.47 -9.67
CA ALA A 123 7.90 -18.20 -8.87
C ALA A 123 7.57 -18.26 -7.36
N HIS A 124 8.45 -18.86 -6.56
CA HIS A 124 8.32 -18.85 -5.09
C HIS A 124 8.68 -17.48 -4.49
N ILE A 125 9.64 -16.80 -5.09
CA ILE A 125 10.07 -15.46 -4.71
C ILE A 125 9.70 -14.54 -5.85
N ILE A 126 8.98 -13.49 -5.53
CA ILE A 126 8.55 -12.44 -6.46
C ILE A 126 9.40 -11.21 -6.20
N ASP A 127 10.12 -10.77 -7.22
CA ASP A 127 10.84 -9.51 -7.25
C ASP A 127 10.24 -8.57 -8.32
N GLU A 128 10.81 -7.38 -8.45
CA GLU A 128 10.31 -6.34 -9.35
C GLU A 128 10.50 -6.67 -10.85
N ASN A 129 11.28 -7.71 -11.17
CA ASN A 129 11.50 -8.19 -12.54
C ASN A 129 10.47 -9.24 -12.97
N CYS A 130 9.68 -9.76 -12.02
CA CYS A 130 8.65 -10.75 -12.33
C CYS A 130 7.54 -10.15 -13.20
N GLU A 131 7.08 -10.91 -14.19
CA GLU A 131 5.97 -10.52 -15.05
C GLU A 131 4.66 -10.36 -14.26
N CYS A 132 3.85 -9.41 -14.70
CA CYS A 132 2.56 -9.10 -14.10
C CYS A 132 1.42 -9.76 -14.91
N HIS A 133 0.58 -10.52 -14.23
CA HIS A 133 -0.58 -11.23 -14.78
C HIS A 133 -1.86 -10.93 -13.99
N PRO A 134 -2.35 -9.67 -14.00
CA PRO A 134 -3.49 -9.25 -13.19
C PRO A 134 -4.74 -10.08 -13.49
N SER A 135 -5.44 -10.57 -12.47
CA SER A 135 -6.51 -11.56 -12.61
C SER A 135 -7.92 -11.01 -12.37
N ASN A 136 -8.05 -9.90 -11.66
CA ASN A 136 -9.33 -9.23 -11.39
C ASN A 136 -9.30 -7.76 -11.84
N GLU A 137 -10.46 -7.08 -11.78
CA GLU A 137 -10.58 -5.71 -12.30
C GLU A 137 -9.73 -4.70 -11.55
N TYR A 138 -9.64 -4.83 -10.22
CA TYR A 138 -8.77 -3.98 -9.42
C TYR A 138 -7.29 -4.13 -9.86
N GLU A 139 -6.80 -5.36 -9.96
CA GLU A 139 -5.42 -5.63 -10.37
C GLU A 139 -5.16 -5.13 -11.79
N ARG A 140 -6.11 -5.34 -12.73
CA ARG A 140 -5.99 -4.86 -14.11
C ARG A 140 -5.92 -3.34 -14.20
N THR A 141 -6.79 -2.63 -13.46
CA THR A 141 -6.79 -1.16 -13.48
C THR A 141 -5.56 -0.58 -12.80
N LYS A 142 -5.09 -1.18 -11.70
CA LYS A 142 -3.84 -0.78 -11.03
C LYS A 142 -2.62 -1.02 -11.92
N TYR A 143 -2.53 -2.17 -12.59
CA TYR A 143 -1.43 -2.47 -13.51
C TYR A 143 -1.44 -1.55 -14.73
N LYS A 144 -2.62 -1.29 -15.33
CA LYS A 144 -2.74 -0.35 -16.44
C LYS A 144 -2.27 1.05 -16.05
N ALA A 145 -2.68 1.55 -14.90
CA ALA A 145 -2.25 2.85 -14.40
C ALA A 145 -0.75 2.88 -14.08
N GLU A 146 -0.20 1.82 -13.49
CA GLU A 146 1.24 1.67 -13.23
C GLU A 146 2.06 1.75 -14.54
N ARG A 147 1.60 1.03 -15.59
CA ARG A 147 2.22 1.10 -16.90
C ARG A 147 2.20 2.52 -17.49
N MET A 148 1.07 3.22 -17.37
CA MET A 148 0.96 4.61 -17.81
C MET A 148 1.95 5.52 -17.06
N VAL A 149 2.10 5.34 -15.74
CA VAL A 149 3.09 6.08 -14.94
C VAL A 149 4.52 5.79 -15.43
N ALA A 150 4.83 4.52 -15.66
CA ALA A 150 6.17 4.10 -16.11
C ALA A 150 6.50 4.61 -17.53
N GLU A 151 5.51 4.74 -18.39
CA GLU A 151 5.67 5.13 -19.80
C GLU A 151 5.47 6.64 -20.05
N ALA A 152 5.01 7.41 -19.02
CA ALA A 152 4.65 8.82 -19.18
C ALA A 152 5.79 9.76 -19.56
N GLY A 153 7.04 9.34 -19.50
CA GLY A 153 8.19 10.18 -19.87
C GLY A 153 8.44 11.37 -18.91
N LEU A 154 7.98 11.28 -17.66
CA LEU A 154 8.10 12.34 -16.67
C LEU A 154 9.57 12.74 -16.44
N ASN A 155 9.83 14.05 -16.31
CA ASN A 155 11.18 14.58 -16.04
C ASN A 155 11.40 14.81 -14.54
N MET A 156 11.11 13.77 -13.73
CA MET A 156 11.28 13.75 -12.28
C MET A 156 11.61 12.33 -11.82
N GLN A 157 11.97 12.17 -10.55
CA GLN A 157 12.12 10.84 -9.96
C GLN A 157 10.74 10.24 -9.69
N VAL A 158 10.52 9.01 -10.16
CA VAL A 158 9.26 8.28 -9.99
C VAL A 158 9.51 7.06 -9.13
N CYS A 159 8.75 6.93 -8.04
CA CYS A 159 8.76 5.80 -7.15
C CYS A 159 7.41 5.09 -7.20
N ILE A 160 7.38 3.87 -7.71
CA ILE A 160 6.20 3.02 -7.76
C ILE A 160 6.27 2.05 -6.59
N LEU A 161 5.29 2.08 -5.71
CA LEU A 161 5.23 1.20 -4.55
C LEU A 161 4.13 0.15 -4.76
N ARG A 162 4.49 -1.12 -4.64
CA ARG A 162 3.60 -2.28 -4.71
C ARG A 162 3.38 -2.87 -3.31
N PRO A 163 2.53 -2.28 -2.46
CA PRO A 163 2.24 -2.84 -1.16
C PRO A 163 1.44 -4.15 -1.28
N GLY A 164 1.71 -5.06 -0.34
CA GLY A 164 0.89 -6.24 -0.11
C GLY A 164 -0.46 -5.90 0.53
N ASN A 165 -0.94 -6.75 1.44
CA ASN A 165 -2.19 -6.52 2.16
C ASN A 165 -1.99 -5.44 3.24
N VAL A 166 -2.40 -4.23 2.93
CA VAL A 166 -2.26 -3.07 3.81
C VAL A 166 -3.28 -3.13 4.93
N PHE A 167 -2.82 -2.89 6.16
CA PHE A 167 -3.68 -2.83 7.34
C PHE A 167 -3.26 -1.73 8.31
N ASP A 168 -4.17 -1.35 9.20
CA ASP A 168 -3.92 -0.54 10.38
C ASP A 168 -5.00 -0.77 11.46
N SER A 169 -5.06 0.09 12.47
CA SER A 169 -6.01 -0.04 13.58
C SER A 169 -7.48 0.15 13.16
N ASP A 170 -7.74 1.00 12.16
CA ASP A 170 -9.11 1.27 11.69
C ASP A 170 -9.55 0.26 10.62
N SER A 171 -8.59 -0.25 9.85
CA SER A 171 -8.78 -1.23 8.78
C SER A 171 -7.90 -2.47 9.00
N PRO A 172 -8.20 -3.30 10.02
CA PRO A 172 -7.31 -4.37 10.46
C PRO A 172 -7.25 -5.58 9.50
N GLY A 173 -8.18 -5.71 8.54
CA GLY A 173 -8.18 -6.81 7.57
C GLY A 173 -8.09 -8.20 8.23
N LEU A 174 -7.16 -9.04 7.77
CA LEU A 174 -6.95 -10.39 8.31
C LEU A 174 -6.52 -10.43 9.79
N VAL A 175 -6.00 -9.32 10.32
CA VAL A 175 -5.51 -9.24 11.71
C VAL A 175 -6.63 -9.37 12.72
N ILE A 176 -7.88 -9.12 12.35
CA ILE A 176 -9.05 -9.23 13.24
C ILE A 176 -9.47 -10.69 13.51
N LEU A 177 -9.09 -11.64 12.66
CA LEU A 177 -9.51 -13.04 12.78
C LEU A 177 -9.32 -13.67 14.17
N PRO A 178 -8.23 -13.37 14.92
CA PRO A 178 -8.04 -13.90 16.27
C PRO A 178 -9.09 -13.41 17.28
N LEU A 179 -9.68 -12.25 17.07
CA LEU A 179 -10.68 -11.66 17.98
C LEU A 179 -12.07 -12.24 17.78
N GLU A 180 -12.42 -12.56 16.55
CA GLU A 180 -13.77 -13.00 16.22
C GLU A 180 -14.01 -14.50 16.50
N ASN A 181 -12.96 -15.31 16.57
CA ASN A 181 -12.95 -16.75 16.93
C ASN A 181 -14.16 -17.58 16.41
N THR A 182 -14.62 -17.28 15.19
CA THR A 182 -15.76 -17.98 14.57
C THR A 182 -15.34 -19.32 13.96
N ILE A 183 -16.31 -20.20 13.71
CA ILE A 183 -16.06 -21.49 13.01
C ILE A 183 -15.48 -21.22 11.62
N LYS A 184 -15.97 -20.19 10.91
CA LYS A 184 -15.48 -19.80 9.58
C LYS A 184 -13.98 -19.48 9.64
N HIS A 185 -13.55 -18.76 10.67
CA HIS A 185 -12.13 -18.39 10.85
C HIS A 185 -11.26 -19.61 11.16
N LYS A 186 -11.77 -20.58 11.94
CA LYS A 186 -11.05 -21.85 12.20
C LYS A 186 -10.88 -22.66 10.91
N ILE A 187 -11.90 -22.73 10.07
CA ILE A 187 -11.83 -23.37 8.76
C ILE A 187 -10.82 -22.66 7.86
N LEU A 188 -10.84 -21.32 7.81
CA LEU A 188 -9.88 -20.54 7.05
C LEU A 188 -8.43 -20.80 7.50
N LEU A 189 -8.18 -20.79 8.82
CA LEU A 189 -6.87 -21.11 9.39
C LEU A 189 -6.44 -22.56 9.09
N PHE A 190 -7.37 -23.49 9.11
CA PHE A 190 -7.09 -24.88 8.78
C PHE A 190 -6.68 -25.06 7.31
N ILE A 191 -7.39 -24.40 6.37
CA ILE A 191 -7.15 -24.54 4.92
C ILE A 191 -5.98 -23.67 4.47
N LYS A 192 -5.89 -22.42 4.94
CA LYS A 192 -4.95 -21.39 4.45
C LYS A 192 -3.87 -21.01 5.45
N GLY A 193 -3.73 -21.73 6.55
CA GLY A 193 -2.85 -21.34 7.65
C GLY A 193 -1.41 -21.08 7.24
N ASN A 194 -0.88 -21.86 6.32
CA ASN A 194 0.50 -21.75 5.84
C ASN A 194 0.68 -20.80 4.64
N GLU A 195 -0.43 -20.26 4.08
CA GLU A 195 -0.33 -19.27 3.01
C GLU A 195 0.23 -17.96 3.52
N GLY A 196 0.99 -17.24 2.65
CA GLY A 196 1.46 -15.90 2.92
C GLY A 196 0.30 -14.96 3.24
N ALA A 197 0.41 -14.21 4.31
CA ALA A 197 -0.54 -13.16 4.65
C ALA A 197 -0.22 -11.86 3.92
N HIS A 198 1.02 -11.70 3.47
CA HIS A 198 1.56 -10.56 2.73
C HIS A 198 1.21 -9.21 3.39
N LEU A 199 1.21 -9.17 4.71
CA LEU A 199 0.81 -7.99 5.48
C LEU A 199 1.88 -6.90 5.42
N ILE A 200 1.41 -5.66 5.43
CA ILE A 200 2.20 -4.46 5.60
C ILE A 200 1.36 -3.38 6.30
N HIS A 201 1.91 -2.70 7.29
CA HIS A 201 1.20 -1.62 7.97
C HIS A 201 1.23 -0.34 7.15
N ALA A 202 0.10 0.37 7.08
CA ALA A 202 -0.05 1.61 6.30
C ALA A 202 1.01 2.67 6.64
N LYS A 203 1.43 2.76 7.91
CA LYS A 203 2.49 3.67 8.35
C LYS A 203 3.85 3.32 7.73
N ASP A 204 4.17 2.03 7.57
CA ASP A 204 5.43 1.60 6.96
C ASP A 204 5.43 1.83 5.44
N VAL A 205 4.25 1.74 4.79
CA VAL A 205 4.10 2.15 3.38
C VAL A 205 4.31 3.65 3.22
N ALA A 206 3.71 4.46 4.09
CA ALA A 206 3.90 5.91 4.09
C ALA A 206 5.38 6.28 4.34
N ALA A 207 6.02 5.62 5.30
CA ALA A 207 7.45 5.82 5.59
C ALA A 207 8.33 5.51 4.38
N ALA A 208 8.02 4.44 3.61
CA ALA A 208 8.75 4.12 2.38
C ALA A 208 8.58 5.22 1.32
N ALA A 209 7.35 5.72 1.10
CA ALA A 209 7.09 6.79 0.15
C ALA A 209 7.90 8.05 0.47
N LEU A 210 7.99 8.42 1.75
CA LEU A 210 8.74 9.59 2.22
C LEU A 210 10.26 9.35 2.21
N PHE A 211 10.71 8.15 2.51
CA PHE A 211 12.13 7.78 2.47
C PHE A 211 12.70 7.96 1.06
N PHE A 212 12.00 7.45 0.04
CA PHE A 212 12.46 7.54 -1.34
C PHE A 212 12.42 8.96 -1.90
N MET A 213 11.62 9.87 -1.35
CA MET A 213 11.65 11.28 -1.69
C MET A 213 13.02 11.93 -1.43
N HIS A 214 13.78 11.40 -0.46
CA HIS A 214 15.11 11.88 -0.08
C HIS A 214 16.26 11.04 -0.65
N LYS A 215 15.96 10.06 -1.50
CA LYS A 215 16.98 9.22 -2.15
C LYS A 215 17.17 9.62 -3.61
N LYS A 216 18.38 9.44 -4.09
CA LYS A 216 18.64 9.53 -5.52
C LYS A 216 18.18 8.22 -6.16
N LEU A 217 17.08 8.26 -6.86
CA LEU A 217 16.58 7.14 -7.64
C LEU A 217 17.11 7.22 -9.07
N SER A 218 17.16 6.09 -9.78
CA SER A 218 17.09 6.08 -11.23
C SER A 218 15.75 6.70 -11.66
N LYS A 219 15.56 6.97 -12.94
CA LYS A 219 14.40 7.74 -13.40
C LYS A 219 13.08 7.17 -12.89
N ILE A 220 12.93 5.85 -12.86
CA ILE A 220 11.75 5.13 -12.37
C ILE A 220 12.22 3.93 -11.57
N GLU A 221 11.71 3.79 -10.35
CA GLU A 221 11.99 2.64 -9.50
C GLU A 221 10.68 2.03 -8.98
N ILE A 222 10.60 0.71 -8.99
CA ILE A 222 9.49 -0.07 -8.44
C ILE A 222 9.98 -0.80 -7.20
N PHE A 223 9.15 -0.87 -6.14
CA PHE A 223 9.47 -1.59 -4.91
C PHE A 223 8.26 -2.36 -4.39
N PHE A 224 8.46 -3.62 -4.01
CA PHE A 224 7.49 -4.35 -3.20
C PHE A 224 7.59 -3.95 -1.74
N LEU A 225 6.44 -3.86 -1.09
CA LEU A 225 6.33 -3.55 0.34
C LEU A 225 5.48 -4.64 1.01
N SER A 226 6.14 -5.56 1.71
CA SER A 226 5.50 -6.62 2.49
C SER A 226 6.46 -7.07 3.59
N TYR A 227 5.95 -7.57 4.72
CA TYR A 227 6.81 -8.18 5.75
C TYR A 227 7.11 -9.66 5.45
N ASP A 228 7.26 -10.05 4.19
CA ASP A 228 7.38 -11.46 3.81
C ASP A 228 8.73 -12.09 4.17
N ASP A 229 9.74 -11.30 4.51
CA ASP A 229 11.00 -11.80 5.08
C ASP A 229 10.81 -12.30 6.52
N ASP A 230 9.77 -11.84 7.23
CA ASP A 230 9.37 -12.44 8.50
C ASP A 230 8.53 -13.70 8.23
N LYS A 231 9.11 -14.87 8.53
CA LYS A 231 8.46 -16.19 8.33
C LYS A 231 7.12 -16.32 9.06
N ARG A 232 6.82 -15.42 10.00
CA ARG A 232 5.54 -15.37 10.71
C ARG A 232 4.46 -14.63 9.91
N ASN A 233 4.80 -14.01 8.77
CA ASN A 233 3.82 -13.33 7.90
C ASN A 233 3.01 -14.34 7.06
N THR A 234 2.45 -15.33 7.73
CA THR A 234 1.48 -16.29 7.21
C THR A 234 0.16 -16.15 7.95
N VAL A 235 -0.94 -16.65 7.38
CA VAL A 235 -2.26 -16.51 8.01
C VAL A 235 -2.27 -17.07 9.44
N SER A 236 -1.68 -18.27 9.66
CA SER A 236 -1.59 -18.87 11.00
C SER A 236 -0.52 -18.22 11.88
N GLY A 237 0.56 -17.72 11.29
CA GLY A 237 1.63 -17.04 12.02
C GLY A 237 1.16 -15.72 12.60
N VAL A 238 0.47 -14.90 11.80
CA VAL A 238 -0.18 -13.66 12.22
C VAL A 238 -1.20 -13.93 13.32
N TYR A 239 -2.05 -14.96 13.16
CA TYR A 239 -3.01 -15.36 14.18
C TYR A 239 -2.32 -15.71 15.49
N ARG A 240 -1.27 -16.54 15.46
CA ARG A 240 -0.52 -16.94 16.68
C ARG A 240 0.15 -15.75 17.34
N LEU A 241 0.79 -14.88 16.54
CA LEU A 241 1.49 -13.70 17.04
C LEU A 241 0.51 -12.70 17.69
N PHE A 242 -0.61 -12.44 17.04
CA PHE A 242 -1.64 -11.55 17.60
C PHE A 242 -2.21 -12.09 18.92
N ARG A 243 -2.48 -13.39 19.00
CA ARG A 243 -2.95 -14.01 20.25
C ARG A 243 -1.91 -14.04 21.37
N SER A 244 -0.62 -14.04 21.04
CA SER A 244 0.43 -14.01 22.05
C SER A 244 0.45 -12.71 22.88
N PHE A 245 -0.18 -11.64 22.38
CA PHE A 245 -0.30 -10.36 23.12
C PHE A 245 -1.38 -10.40 24.20
N SER A 246 -2.30 -11.39 24.16
CA SER A 246 -3.31 -11.57 25.20
C SER A 246 -2.74 -12.29 26.40
N SER A 247 -3.11 -11.84 27.62
CA SER A 247 -2.79 -12.53 28.88
C SER A 247 -3.50 -13.89 29.03
N GLU A 248 -4.58 -14.11 28.27
CA GLU A 248 -5.29 -15.39 28.25
C GLU A 248 -4.53 -16.43 27.42
N ARG A 249 -3.63 -17.16 28.05
CA ARG A 249 -2.90 -18.29 27.46
C ARG A 249 -3.81 -19.50 27.23
N ARG A 250 -4.83 -19.40 26.39
CA ARG A 250 -5.49 -20.60 25.87
C ARG A 250 -4.60 -21.18 24.78
N ARG A 251 -3.98 -22.32 25.06
CA ARG A 251 -3.24 -23.12 24.05
C ARG A 251 -4.22 -23.50 22.93
N CYS A 252 -4.21 -22.75 21.84
CA CYS A 252 -4.92 -23.14 20.65
C CYS A 252 -3.96 -23.95 19.79
N CYS A 253 -4.05 -25.27 19.87
CA CYS A 253 -3.41 -26.16 18.90
C CYS A 253 -4.23 -26.06 17.60
N PHE A 254 -3.69 -25.38 16.60
CA PHE A 254 -4.24 -25.41 15.25
C PHE A 254 -3.44 -26.42 14.45
N PHE A 255 -4.15 -27.36 13.86
CA PHE A 255 -3.60 -28.18 12.78
C PHE A 255 -3.95 -27.44 11.49
N SER A 256 -2.94 -27.00 10.74
CA SER A 256 -3.12 -26.58 9.34
C SER A 256 -2.93 -27.79 8.44
N LEU A 257 -3.66 -27.80 7.32
CA LEU A 257 -3.44 -28.82 6.29
C LEU A 257 -1.98 -28.76 5.82
N PRO A 258 -1.36 -29.92 5.52
CA PRO A 258 -0.08 -29.96 4.81
C PRO A 258 -0.17 -29.13 3.53
N ASP A 259 0.87 -28.39 3.17
CA ASP A 259 0.90 -27.47 2.03
C ASP A 259 0.53 -28.13 0.69
N SER A 260 0.72 -29.44 0.58
CA SER A 260 0.34 -30.23 -0.60
C SER A 260 -1.16 -30.21 -0.89
N ILE A 261 -2.03 -30.17 0.13
CA ILE A 261 -3.49 -30.22 -0.05
C ILE A 261 -4.03 -28.87 -0.57
N PRO A 262 -3.75 -27.73 0.07
CA PRO A 262 -4.08 -26.42 -0.49
C PRO A 262 -3.48 -26.19 -1.88
N TYR A 263 -2.26 -26.69 -2.12
CA TYR A 263 -1.62 -26.64 -3.45
C TYR A 263 -2.43 -27.38 -4.51
N ILE A 264 -2.86 -28.63 -4.23
CA ILE A 264 -3.68 -29.42 -5.18
C ILE A 264 -5.03 -28.73 -5.43
N MET A 265 -5.70 -28.25 -4.37
CA MET A 265 -6.97 -27.53 -4.50
C MET A 265 -6.83 -26.26 -5.35
N ARG A 266 -5.74 -25.50 -5.16
CA ARG A 266 -5.44 -24.31 -5.97
C ARG A 266 -5.13 -24.65 -7.41
N LYS A 267 -4.34 -25.73 -7.63
CA LYS A 267 -4.01 -26.23 -8.97
C LYS A 267 -5.27 -26.56 -9.76
N LEU A 268 -6.26 -27.17 -9.11
CA LEU A 268 -7.55 -27.50 -9.74
C LEU A 268 -8.38 -26.24 -10.07
N ARG A 269 -8.25 -25.18 -9.26
CA ARG A 269 -9.05 -23.94 -9.41
C ARG A 269 -8.39 -22.87 -10.28
N HIS A 270 -7.07 -22.74 -10.21
CA HIS A 270 -6.30 -21.63 -10.79
C HIS A 270 -5.14 -22.11 -11.70
N GLY A 271 -5.10 -23.39 -12.05
CA GLY A 271 -3.97 -23.94 -12.80
C GLY A 271 -2.70 -24.12 -11.96
N ASN A 272 -1.54 -24.20 -12.62
CA ASN A 272 -0.26 -24.51 -11.98
C ASN A 272 0.38 -23.35 -11.17
N SER A 273 -0.34 -22.27 -10.86
CA SER A 273 0.23 -21.14 -10.13
C SER A 273 0.52 -21.45 -8.66
N LEU A 274 1.53 -20.83 -8.07
CA LEU A 274 1.90 -20.91 -6.65
C LEU A 274 1.10 -19.95 -5.77
N HIS A 275 -0.06 -19.51 -6.21
CA HIS A 275 -0.92 -18.56 -5.51
C HIS A 275 -1.05 -18.89 -4.00
N GLY A 276 -0.72 -17.92 -3.13
CA GLY A 276 -0.67 -18.10 -1.67
C GLY A 276 0.60 -18.77 -1.13
N GLY A 277 1.45 -19.35 -2.00
CA GLY A 277 2.76 -19.91 -1.65
C GLY A 277 3.94 -19.05 -2.10
N VAL A 278 3.68 -17.85 -2.62
CA VAL A 278 4.69 -16.88 -3.05
C VAL A 278 5.18 -16.02 -1.87
N ARG A 279 6.36 -15.42 -2.02
CA ARG A 279 6.94 -14.44 -1.10
C ARG A 279 7.44 -13.25 -1.92
N PHE A 280 7.06 -12.04 -1.51
CA PHE A 280 7.61 -10.81 -2.10
C PHE A 280 8.98 -10.52 -1.49
N SER A 281 9.99 -10.25 -2.36
CA SER A 281 11.35 -9.95 -1.92
C SER A 281 11.45 -8.51 -1.42
N GLU A 282 12.16 -8.32 -0.30
CA GLU A 282 12.56 -7.01 0.23
C GLU A 282 13.99 -6.62 -0.17
N ASP A 283 14.68 -7.45 -0.96
CA ASP A 283 16.11 -7.27 -1.25
C ASP A 283 16.41 -5.92 -1.89
N LYS A 284 15.57 -5.49 -2.83
CA LYS A 284 15.71 -4.18 -3.47
C LYS A 284 15.50 -3.03 -2.49
N LEU A 285 14.48 -3.10 -1.61
CA LEU A 285 14.28 -2.12 -0.55
C LEU A 285 15.51 -1.99 0.35
N ARG A 286 16.05 -3.11 0.77
CA ARG A 286 17.24 -3.18 1.64
C ARG A 286 18.47 -2.64 0.96
N SER A 287 18.63 -2.86 -0.35
CA SER A 287 19.77 -2.33 -1.13
C SER A 287 19.80 -0.80 -1.16
N PHE A 288 18.64 -0.14 -1.06
CA PHE A 288 18.51 1.31 -0.90
C PHE A 288 18.65 1.78 0.55
N GLY A 289 18.78 0.86 1.50
CA GLY A 289 18.94 1.14 2.94
C GLY A 289 17.61 1.44 3.65
N PHE A 290 16.45 1.05 3.07
CA PHE A 290 15.18 1.17 3.76
C PHE A 290 14.97 0.01 4.73
N ILE A 291 14.52 0.34 5.92
CA ILE A 291 14.12 -0.61 6.96
C ILE A 291 12.73 -0.19 7.44
N PHE A 292 11.81 -1.12 7.55
CA PHE A 292 10.46 -0.84 8.06
C PHE A 292 10.52 -0.32 9.49
N PRO A 293 10.00 0.88 9.78
CA PRO A 293 10.01 1.45 11.14
C PRO A 293 9.29 0.60 12.18
N LEU A 294 8.22 -0.10 11.79
CA LEU A 294 7.45 -0.94 12.69
C LEU A 294 7.79 -2.43 12.53
N GLY A 295 7.73 -2.94 11.30
CA GLY A 295 7.77 -4.37 11.03
C GLY A 295 6.51 -5.10 11.51
N LEU A 296 6.45 -6.43 11.31
CA LEU A 296 5.24 -7.23 11.54
C LEU A 296 4.76 -7.19 13.00
N GLU A 297 5.63 -7.47 13.95
CA GLU A 297 5.23 -7.64 15.35
C GLU A 297 4.74 -6.34 16.00
N ALA A 298 5.48 -5.24 15.82
CA ALA A 298 5.08 -3.95 16.37
C ALA A 298 3.78 -3.44 15.72
N SER A 299 3.60 -3.66 14.43
CA SER A 299 2.37 -3.32 13.71
C SER A 299 1.15 -4.05 14.27
N LEU A 300 1.26 -5.37 14.47
CA LEU A 300 0.19 -6.17 15.06
C LEU A 300 -0.11 -5.76 16.50
N LYS A 301 0.93 -5.40 17.27
CA LYS A 301 0.77 -4.92 18.64
C LYS A 301 0.05 -3.57 18.72
N LEU A 302 0.29 -2.67 17.76
CA LEU A 302 -0.46 -1.41 17.64
C LEU A 302 -1.96 -1.67 17.47
N VAL A 303 -2.34 -2.55 16.54
CA VAL A 303 -3.75 -2.91 16.32
C VAL A 303 -4.35 -3.59 17.54
N TYR A 304 -3.61 -4.48 18.21
CA TYR A 304 -4.08 -5.13 19.42
C TYR A 304 -4.37 -4.11 20.54
N ASN A 305 -3.46 -3.18 20.77
CA ASN A 305 -3.60 -2.17 21.82
C ASN A 305 -4.76 -1.20 21.56
N SER A 306 -4.95 -0.75 20.31
CA SER A 306 -6.07 0.13 19.96
C SER A 306 -7.43 -0.52 20.22
N ARG A 307 -7.54 -1.85 19.98
CA ARG A 307 -8.77 -2.61 20.23
C ARG A 307 -9.03 -2.90 21.69
N LYS A 308 -7.98 -3.01 22.52
CA LYS A 308 -8.13 -3.21 23.96
C LYS A 308 -8.65 -1.98 24.69
N VAL A 309 -8.42 -0.79 24.15
CA VAL A 309 -8.92 0.48 24.73
C VAL A 309 -10.42 0.69 24.41
N LEU A 310 -10.95 0.03 23.35
CA LEU A 310 -12.33 0.15 22.92
C LEU A 310 -13.29 -0.88 23.54
N ASN A 311 -12.76 -1.89 24.26
CA ASN A 311 -13.50 -2.90 25.03
C ASN A 311 -13.25 -2.72 26.54
#